data_86a49fe36c953a8b04d98dbccf25e6f1
#
_entry.id   86a49fe36c953a8b04d98dbccf25e6f1
#
_cell.length_a   1.000
_cell.length_b   1.000
_cell.length_c   1.000
_cell.angle_alpha   90.00
_cell.angle_beta   90.00
_cell.angle_gamma   90.00
#
_symmetry.space_group_name_H-M   'P 1'
#
loop_
_entity.id
_entity.type
_entity.pdbx_description
1 polymer ?
#
loop_
_entity_poly.entity_id
_entity_poly.type
_entity_poly.pdbx_seq_one_letter_code
_entity_poly.pdbx_strand_id
1 'polypeptide(L)'
;MSRIIKLAPAGILLAASVALTAMLASAADEPTTSELKDRAAIQNLVVKYTIALDTLDANLYASVFAENAEFTFGGNTYKGRDAIRKIVTDLQERRRGQADAPKSYHALTNTYVEFVNDREARHRSYWQTISGPSSGPFNVGGMGRYEDTLVKVGGQWLIQKRQIIQ
;
A
#
# COMPACT_ATOMS: atom_id res chain seq x y z
N MET A 1 47.44 -43.84 -48.03
CA MET A 1 46.78 -42.47 -48.04
C MET A 1 45.64 -42.52 -47.02
N SER A 2 45.91 -42.02 -45.83
CA SER A 2 44.95 -42.06 -44.71
C SER A 2 44.29 -40.69 -44.59
N ARG A 3 42.95 -40.65 -44.71
CA ARG A 3 42.17 -39.40 -44.53
C ARG A 3 41.80 -39.26 -43.05
N ILE A 4 42.34 -38.22 -42.41
CA ILE A 4 42.01 -37.81 -41.05
C ILE A 4 40.75 -36.95 -41.12
N ILE A 5 39.64 -37.46 -40.57
CA ILE A 5 38.41 -36.69 -40.38
C ILE A 5 38.56 -35.91 -39.05
N LYS A 6 38.61 -34.59 -39.12
CA LYS A 6 38.57 -33.72 -37.97
C LYS A 6 37.13 -33.56 -37.49
N LEU A 7 36.83 -34.11 -36.31
CA LEU A 7 35.58 -33.77 -35.58
C LEU A 7 35.70 -32.35 -35.01
N ALA A 8 34.72 -31.53 -35.31
CA ALA A 8 34.57 -30.22 -34.65
C ALA A 8 33.93 -30.40 -33.26
N PRO A 9 34.27 -29.55 -32.27
CA PRO A 9 33.81 -29.75 -30.92
C PRO A 9 32.33 -29.35 -30.75
N ALA A 10 31.51 -30.30 -30.31
CA ALA A 10 30.11 -30.17 -30.01
C ALA A 10 29.78 -29.37 -28.71
N GLY A 11 30.80 -28.66 -28.15
CA GLY A 11 30.68 -28.06 -26.84
C GLY A 11 30.12 -26.63 -26.77
N ILE A 12 30.02 -25.92 -27.91
CA ILE A 12 29.67 -24.48 -27.89
C ILE A 12 28.16 -24.21 -27.93
N LEU A 13 27.37 -25.15 -28.44
CA LEU A 13 25.90 -25.00 -28.58
C LEU A 13 25.12 -25.16 -27.26
N LEU A 14 25.67 -25.89 -26.28
CA LEU A 14 24.99 -26.14 -25.00
C LEU A 14 25.08 -24.94 -24.04
N ALA A 15 26.18 -24.17 -24.07
CA ALA A 15 26.36 -23.00 -23.20
C ALA A 15 25.47 -21.82 -23.61
N ALA A 16 25.19 -21.63 -24.88
CA ALA A 16 24.35 -20.56 -25.40
C ALA A 16 22.85 -20.77 -25.07
N SER A 17 22.39 -22.01 -25.05
CA SER A 17 20.98 -22.33 -24.72
C SER A 17 20.67 -22.19 -23.24
N VAL A 18 21.61 -22.49 -22.33
CA VAL A 18 21.43 -22.32 -20.89
C VAL A 18 21.47 -20.83 -20.50
N ALA A 19 22.33 -20.02 -21.11
CA ALA A 19 22.38 -18.59 -20.88
C ALA A 19 21.11 -17.88 -21.37
N LEU A 20 20.55 -18.28 -22.51
CA LEU A 20 19.32 -17.70 -23.03
C LEU A 20 18.09 -18.06 -22.18
N THR A 21 18.02 -19.28 -21.66
CA THR A 21 16.92 -19.69 -20.75
C THR A 21 17.01 -18.97 -19.39
N ALA A 22 18.20 -18.77 -18.87
CA ALA A 22 18.39 -18.03 -17.63
C ALA A 22 18.05 -16.53 -17.78
N MET A 23 18.37 -15.91 -18.93
CA MET A 23 17.94 -14.53 -19.23
C MET A 23 16.43 -14.40 -19.40
N LEU A 24 15.76 -15.38 -20.00
CA LEU A 24 14.30 -15.35 -20.15
C LEU A 24 13.56 -15.59 -18.82
N ALA A 25 14.09 -16.43 -17.94
CA ALA A 25 13.55 -16.66 -16.60
C ALA A 25 13.71 -15.41 -15.71
N SER A 26 14.85 -14.70 -15.80
CA SER A 26 15.09 -13.45 -15.05
C SER A 26 14.20 -12.30 -15.54
N ALA A 27 13.85 -12.26 -16.82
CA ALA A 27 12.97 -11.22 -17.38
C ALA A 27 11.50 -11.39 -17.00
N ALA A 28 11.08 -12.61 -16.59
CA ALA A 28 9.69 -12.89 -16.21
C ALA A 28 9.35 -12.43 -14.79
N ASP A 29 10.35 -12.16 -13.94
CA ASP A 29 10.18 -11.74 -12.55
C ASP A 29 10.31 -10.21 -12.34
N GLU A 30 10.68 -9.47 -13.37
CA GLU A 30 10.81 -8.00 -13.28
C GLU A 30 9.43 -7.33 -13.36
N PRO A 31 9.12 -6.41 -12.43
CA PRO A 31 7.84 -5.72 -12.44
C PRO A 31 7.69 -4.85 -13.68
N THR A 32 6.54 -4.91 -14.32
CA THR A 32 6.23 -4.09 -15.48
C THR A 32 6.17 -2.59 -15.11
N THR A 33 6.36 -1.72 -16.09
CA THR A 33 6.20 -0.26 -15.87
C THR A 33 4.80 0.08 -15.34
N SER A 34 3.76 -0.67 -15.71
CA SER A 34 2.41 -0.50 -15.19
C SER A 34 2.34 -0.84 -13.72
N GLU A 35 2.91 -1.97 -13.30
CA GLU A 35 2.97 -2.37 -11.89
C GLU A 35 3.75 -1.38 -11.04
N LEU A 36 4.86 -0.82 -11.53
CA LEU A 36 5.63 0.19 -10.81
C LEU A 36 4.81 1.47 -10.59
N LYS A 37 4.05 1.92 -11.60
CA LYS A 37 3.13 3.06 -11.48
C LYS A 37 2.01 2.77 -10.48
N ASP A 38 1.44 1.57 -10.52
CA ASP A 38 0.37 1.16 -9.61
C ASP A 38 0.87 1.03 -8.17
N ARG A 39 2.08 0.51 -7.94
CA ARG A 39 2.71 0.50 -6.61
C ARG A 39 2.90 1.91 -6.06
N ALA A 40 3.40 2.84 -6.86
CA ALA A 40 3.55 4.24 -6.46
C ALA A 40 2.20 4.91 -6.16
N ALA A 41 1.17 4.64 -6.97
CA ALA A 41 -0.19 5.14 -6.74
C ALA A 41 -0.81 4.60 -5.44
N ILE A 42 -0.63 3.30 -5.16
CA ILE A 42 -1.08 2.67 -3.91
C ILE A 42 -0.33 3.25 -2.70
N GLN A 43 0.98 3.43 -2.80
CA GLN A 43 1.76 4.06 -1.72
C GLN A 43 1.25 5.47 -1.43
N ASN A 44 1.02 6.28 -2.46
CA ASN A 44 0.45 7.63 -2.31
C ASN A 44 -0.97 7.59 -1.70
N LEU A 45 -1.80 6.61 -2.07
CA LEU A 45 -3.14 6.41 -1.51
C LEU A 45 -3.07 6.20 0.02
N VAL A 46 -2.19 5.31 0.48
CA VAL A 46 -2.07 4.97 1.89
C VAL A 46 -1.48 6.13 2.70
N VAL A 47 -0.51 6.86 2.15
CA VAL A 47 0.03 8.10 2.75
C VAL A 47 -1.05 9.18 2.81
N LYS A 48 -1.86 9.35 1.76
CA LYS A 48 -2.97 10.30 1.75
C LYS A 48 -4.00 10.01 2.86
N TYR A 49 -4.28 8.75 3.13
CA TYR A 49 -5.14 8.34 4.25
C TYR A 49 -4.61 8.85 5.60
N THR A 50 -3.32 8.66 5.89
CA THR A 50 -2.74 9.10 7.17
C THR A 50 -2.67 10.63 7.26
N ILE A 51 -2.29 11.32 6.20
CA ILE A 51 -2.31 12.79 6.16
C ILE A 51 -3.70 13.33 6.45
N ALA A 52 -4.74 12.76 5.81
CA ALA A 52 -6.12 13.19 6.02
C ALA A 52 -6.60 12.98 7.46
N LEU A 53 -6.19 11.88 8.07
CA LEU A 53 -6.51 11.58 9.48
C LEU A 53 -5.76 12.53 10.43
N ASP A 54 -4.47 12.78 10.20
CA ASP A 54 -3.61 13.64 11.03
C ASP A 54 -4.04 15.12 10.97
N THR A 55 -4.50 15.55 9.78
CA THR A 55 -5.00 16.91 9.56
C THR A 55 -6.50 17.06 9.84
N LEU A 56 -7.18 15.95 10.16
CA LEU A 56 -8.63 15.89 10.34
C LEU A 56 -9.41 16.35 9.09
N ASP A 57 -8.90 16.14 7.89
CA ASP A 57 -9.62 16.44 6.65
C ASP A 57 -10.59 15.29 6.32
N ALA A 58 -11.85 15.44 6.73
CA ALA A 58 -12.88 14.42 6.52
C ALA A 58 -13.18 14.15 5.04
N ASN A 59 -13.05 15.16 4.16
CA ASN A 59 -13.29 14.98 2.72
C ASN A 59 -12.13 14.24 2.06
N LEU A 60 -10.90 14.63 2.36
CA LEU A 60 -9.71 13.93 1.88
C LEU A 60 -9.69 12.49 2.40
N TYR A 61 -10.03 12.28 3.69
CA TYR A 61 -10.14 10.95 4.30
C TYR A 61 -11.14 10.05 3.56
N ALA A 62 -12.35 10.58 3.30
CA ALA A 62 -13.37 9.83 2.57
C ALA A 62 -12.97 9.55 1.12
N SER A 63 -12.23 10.46 0.47
CA SER A 63 -11.87 10.37 -0.95
C SER A 63 -10.95 9.18 -1.27
N VAL A 64 -10.25 8.63 -0.30
CA VAL A 64 -9.35 7.47 -0.51
C VAL A 64 -10.10 6.13 -0.49
N PHE A 65 -11.38 6.13 -0.12
CA PHE A 65 -12.22 4.94 -0.07
C PHE A 65 -13.13 4.82 -1.30
N ALA A 66 -13.42 3.58 -1.71
CA ALA A 66 -14.46 3.31 -2.69
C ALA A 66 -15.85 3.70 -2.12
N GLU A 67 -16.83 3.89 -3.01
CA GLU A 67 -18.17 4.37 -2.60
C GLU A 67 -18.85 3.45 -1.58
N ASN A 68 -18.73 2.14 -1.80
CA ASN A 68 -19.28 1.07 -0.96
C ASN A 68 -18.22 0.41 -0.08
N ALA A 69 -17.16 1.13 0.30
CA ALA A 69 -16.06 0.58 1.11
C ALA A 69 -16.51 0.12 2.49
N GLU A 70 -15.75 -0.80 3.05
CA GLU A 70 -15.87 -1.24 4.44
C GLU A 70 -14.62 -0.86 5.24
N PHE A 71 -14.83 -0.28 6.41
CA PHE A 71 -13.75 0.06 7.34
C PHE A 71 -14.04 -0.55 8.70
N THR A 72 -13.12 -1.37 9.22
CA THR A 72 -13.28 -2.05 10.51
C THR A 72 -12.18 -1.61 11.47
N PHE A 73 -12.59 -1.14 12.65
CA PHE A 73 -11.71 -0.72 13.73
C PHE A 73 -12.40 -0.89 15.10
N GLY A 74 -11.66 -1.39 16.09
CA GLY A 74 -12.16 -1.52 17.46
C GLY A 74 -13.45 -2.35 17.59
N GLY A 75 -13.59 -3.39 16.75
CA GLY A 75 -14.80 -4.24 16.71
C GLY A 75 -15.99 -3.64 15.94
N ASN A 76 -15.91 -2.39 15.49
CA ASN A 76 -16.95 -1.72 14.70
C ASN A 76 -16.63 -1.77 13.21
N THR A 77 -17.68 -1.94 12.39
CA THR A 77 -17.56 -1.87 10.91
C THR A 77 -18.43 -0.73 10.38
N TYR A 78 -17.79 0.17 9.65
CA TYR A 78 -18.42 1.31 8.96
C TYR A 78 -18.55 0.96 7.48
N LYS A 79 -19.74 1.10 6.92
CA LYS A 79 -20.04 0.75 5.52
C LYS A 79 -20.43 1.98 4.72
N GLY A 80 -19.77 2.13 3.57
CA GLY A 80 -19.94 3.25 2.66
C GLY A 80 -19.11 4.47 3.03
N ARG A 81 -18.75 5.24 2.01
CA ARG A 81 -17.87 6.41 2.11
C ARG A 81 -18.37 7.45 3.12
N ASP A 82 -19.68 7.66 3.20
CA ASP A 82 -20.27 8.67 4.11
C ASP A 82 -20.15 8.26 5.58
N ALA A 83 -20.40 6.99 5.91
CA ALA A 83 -20.18 6.49 7.26
C ALA A 83 -18.70 6.55 7.66
N ILE A 84 -17.80 6.31 6.72
CA ILE A 84 -16.35 6.42 6.94
C ILE A 84 -15.94 7.89 7.12
N ARG A 85 -16.48 8.82 6.31
CA ARG A 85 -16.28 10.28 6.48
C ARG A 85 -16.65 10.75 7.87
N LYS A 86 -17.78 10.24 8.38
CA LYS A 86 -18.30 10.61 9.70
C LYS A 86 -17.32 10.34 10.84
N ILE A 87 -16.45 9.35 10.73
CA ILE A 87 -15.41 9.06 11.74
C ILE A 87 -14.54 10.31 11.99
N VAL A 88 -14.07 10.96 10.91
CA VAL A 88 -13.21 12.14 11.03
C VAL A 88 -14.03 13.38 11.39
N THR A 89 -15.27 13.49 10.88
CA THR A 89 -16.15 14.60 11.28
C THR A 89 -16.46 14.57 12.78
N ASP A 90 -16.75 13.40 13.34
CA ASP A 90 -16.97 13.25 14.77
C ASP A 90 -15.71 13.54 15.59
N LEU A 91 -14.52 13.24 15.05
CA LEU A 91 -13.26 13.58 15.67
C LEU A 91 -12.99 15.09 15.63
N GLN A 92 -13.32 15.77 14.53
CA GLN A 92 -13.27 17.24 14.44
C GLN A 92 -14.17 17.89 15.49
N GLU A 93 -15.42 17.40 15.63
CA GLU A 93 -16.36 17.93 16.64
C GLU A 93 -15.82 17.77 18.06
N ARG A 94 -15.31 16.59 18.40
CA ARG A 94 -14.72 16.35 19.74
C ARG A 94 -13.51 17.24 20.05
N ARG A 95 -12.76 17.67 19.02
CA ARG A 95 -11.58 18.55 19.17
C ARG A 95 -11.91 20.05 19.04
N ARG A 96 -13.15 20.39 18.70
CA ARG A 96 -13.57 21.79 18.53
C ARG A 96 -13.37 22.57 19.83
N GLY A 97 -12.67 23.71 19.73
CA GLY A 97 -12.37 24.58 20.86
C GLY A 97 -11.22 24.10 21.78
N GLN A 98 -10.59 22.98 21.45
CA GLN A 98 -9.43 22.48 22.21
C GLN A 98 -8.13 22.94 21.52
N ALA A 99 -7.74 24.19 21.73
CA ALA A 99 -6.54 24.77 21.11
C ALA A 99 -5.24 23.99 21.44
N ASP A 100 -5.19 23.39 22.63
CA ASP A 100 -4.04 22.63 23.14
C ASP A 100 -4.21 21.11 22.97
N ALA A 101 -5.18 20.67 22.15
CA ALA A 101 -5.34 19.24 21.88
C ALA A 101 -4.02 18.61 21.38
N PRO A 102 -3.61 17.47 21.94
CA PRO A 102 -2.39 16.81 21.50
C PRO A 102 -2.41 16.55 20.00
N LYS A 103 -1.31 16.86 19.31
CA LYS A 103 -1.10 16.45 17.93
C LYS A 103 -0.80 14.97 17.87
N SER A 104 -1.32 14.31 16.84
CA SER A 104 -1.05 12.90 16.57
C SER A 104 -0.69 12.74 15.10
N TYR A 105 0.36 11.99 14.86
CA TYR A 105 0.86 11.67 13.51
C TYR A 105 0.93 10.17 13.35
N HIS A 106 0.59 9.68 12.16
CA HIS A 106 0.71 8.26 11.82
C HIS A 106 1.97 8.02 11.00
N ALA A 107 2.91 7.25 11.55
CA ALA A 107 4.05 6.73 10.81
C ALA A 107 3.71 5.36 10.24
N LEU A 108 3.95 5.17 8.94
CA LEU A 108 3.76 3.91 8.24
C LEU A 108 5.10 3.24 7.98
N THR A 109 5.17 1.93 8.23
CA THR A 109 6.36 1.11 7.98
C THR A 109 5.97 -0.24 7.37
N ASN A 110 6.95 -0.96 6.81
CA ASN A 110 6.80 -2.33 6.31
C ASN A 110 5.63 -2.49 5.32
N THR A 111 5.54 -1.56 4.38
CA THR A 111 4.50 -1.55 3.36
C THR A 111 4.72 -2.69 2.36
N TYR A 112 3.70 -3.52 2.17
CA TYR A 112 3.69 -4.61 1.21
C TYR A 112 2.45 -4.56 0.34
N VAL A 113 2.62 -4.71 -0.98
CA VAL A 113 1.54 -4.72 -1.98
C VAL A 113 1.64 -5.99 -2.81
N GLU A 114 0.54 -6.72 -2.89
CA GLU A 114 0.36 -7.92 -3.72
C GLU A 114 -0.76 -7.65 -4.73
N PHE A 115 -0.46 -7.68 -6.03
CA PHE A 115 -1.48 -7.56 -7.07
C PHE A 115 -2.20 -8.90 -7.24
N VAL A 116 -3.53 -8.88 -7.13
CA VAL A 116 -4.40 -10.01 -7.45
C VAL A 116 -4.64 -10.05 -8.97
N ASN A 117 -4.81 -8.86 -9.56
CA ASN A 117 -4.94 -8.61 -10.99
C ASN A 117 -4.71 -7.11 -11.28
N ASP A 118 -4.99 -6.65 -12.51
CA ASP A 118 -4.80 -5.26 -12.93
C ASP A 118 -5.75 -4.24 -12.26
N ARG A 119 -6.74 -4.71 -11.49
CA ARG A 119 -7.77 -3.89 -10.83
C ARG A 119 -7.95 -4.16 -9.35
N GLU A 120 -7.27 -5.16 -8.82
CA GLU A 120 -7.37 -5.53 -7.41
C GLU A 120 -5.99 -5.80 -6.84
N ALA A 121 -5.73 -5.28 -5.64
CA ALA A 121 -4.51 -5.53 -4.88
C ALA A 121 -4.82 -5.70 -3.39
N ARG A 122 -3.95 -6.40 -2.71
CA ARG A 122 -3.88 -6.47 -1.26
C ARG A 122 -2.75 -5.59 -0.77
N HIS A 123 -2.99 -4.87 0.31
CA HIS A 123 -1.97 -4.04 0.95
C HIS A 123 -1.90 -4.37 2.42
N ARG A 124 -0.68 -4.38 2.95
CA ARG A 124 -0.39 -4.45 4.39
C ARG A 124 0.65 -3.41 4.74
N SER A 125 0.49 -2.79 5.89
CA SER A 125 1.54 -1.96 6.49
C SER A 125 1.38 -1.94 8.01
N TYR A 126 2.48 -1.67 8.71
CA TYR A 126 2.42 -1.34 10.13
C TYR A 126 2.23 0.16 10.28
N TRP A 127 1.53 0.54 11.32
CA TRP A 127 1.35 1.92 11.72
C TRP A 127 1.74 2.12 13.18
N GLN A 128 2.22 3.31 13.46
CA GLN A 128 2.46 3.81 14.82
C GLN A 128 1.87 5.21 14.92
N THR A 129 1.31 5.56 16.08
CA THR A 129 0.98 6.95 16.37
C THR A 129 2.11 7.58 17.16
N ILE A 130 2.47 8.79 16.76
CA ILE A 130 3.42 9.64 17.48
C ILE A 130 2.63 10.84 17.94
N SER A 131 2.44 11.00 19.26
CA SER A 131 1.56 12.04 19.80
C SER A 131 2.20 12.80 20.97
N GLY A 132 1.80 14.04 21.12
CA GLY A 132 2.28 14.91 22.18
C GLY A 132 1.71 16.32 22.09
N PRO A 133 2.01 17.18 23.08
CA PRO A 133 1.63 18.59 23.05
C PRO A 133 2.32 19.32 21.89
N SER A 134 1.79 20.47 21.47
CA SER A 134 2.33 21.24 20.34
C SER A 134 3.80 21.65 20.50
N SER A 135 4.28 21.75 21.74
CA SER A 135 5.66 22.10 22.09
C SER A 135 6.56 20.90 22.42
N GLY A 136 6.04 19.64 22.25
CA GLY A 136 6.75 18.42 22.65
C GLY A 136 6.83 18.21 24.17
N PRO A 137 7.41 17.10 24.64
CA PRO A 137 7.93 15.99 23.89
C PRO A 137 6.85 15.13 23.23
N PHE A 138 7.21 14.42 22.14
CA PHE A 138 6.35 13.45 21.50
C PHE A 138 6.66 12.03 22.00
N ASN A 139 5.63 11.22 22.13
CA ASN A 139 5.72 9.83 22.56
C ASN A 139 5.12 8.92 21.48
N VAL A 140 5.68 7.72 21.35
CA VAL A 140 5.06 6.66 20.58
C VAL A 140 3.84 6.17 21.35
N GLY A 141 2.67 6.27 20.72
CA GLY A 141 1.40 5.82 21.27
C GLY A 141 1.03 4.40 20.81
N GLY A 142 -0.16 4.26 20.24
CA GLY A 142 -0.63 2.98 19.68
C GLY A 142 0.18 2.51 18.48
N MET A 143 0.17 1.20 18.26
CA MET A 143 0.72 0.55 17.07
C MET A 143 -0.18 -0.60 16.63
N GLY A 144 -0.07 -0.96 15.37
CA GLY A 144 -0.82 -2.07 14.79
C GLY A 144 -0.53 -2.21 13.30
N ARG A 145 -1.42 -2.88 12.58
CA ARG A 145 -1.29 -3.03 11.13
C ARG A 145 -2.60 -2.73 10.42
N TYR A 146 -2.46 -2.30 9.19
CA TYR A 146 -3.54 -2.21 8.21
C TYR A 146 -3.53 -3.47 7.33
N GLU A 147 -4.70 -4.03 7.10
CA GLU A 147 -4.95 -5.04 6.07
C GLU A 147 -6.03 -4.51 5.14
N ASP A 148 -5.66 -4.35 3.87
CA ASP A 148 -6.51 -3.70 2.87
C ASP A 148 -6.78 -4.60 1.68
N THR A 149 -8.00 -4.51 1.16
CA THR A 149 -8.34 -4.82 -0.23
C THR A 149 -8.48 -3.51 -0.97
N LEU A 150 -7.73 -3.36 -2.05
CA LEU A 150 -7.71 -2.17 -2.90
C LEU A 150 -8.33 -2.49 -4.25
N VAL A 151 -9.04 -1.52 -4.82
CA VAL A 151 -9.66 -1.64 -6.14
C VAL A 151 -9.30 -0.44 -7.02
N LYS A 152 -9.16 -0.69 -8.34
CA LYS A 152 -8.88 0.35 -9.32
C LYS A 152 -10.16 0.71 -10.06
N VAL A 153 -10.67 1.91 -9.80
CA VAL A 153 -11.92 2.45 -10.36
C VAL A 153 -11.60 3.71 -11.17
N GLY A 154 -11.97 3.73 -12.44
CA GLY A 154 -11.67 4.88 -13.31
C GLY A 154 -10.18 5.21 -13.41
N GLY A 155 -9.31 4.21 -13.30
CA GLY A 155 -7.85 4.38 -13.33
C GLY A 155 -7.22 4.78 -11.99
N GLN A 156 -8.00 4.97 -10.93
CA GLN A 156 -7.54 5.35 -9.59
C GLN A 156 -7.66 4.19 -8.61
N TRP A 157 -6.62 3.95 -7.82
CA TRP A 157 -6.66 3.01 -6.72
C TRP A 157 -7.42 3.60 -5.53
N LEU A 158 -8.32 2.81 -4.93
CA LEU A 158 -9.13 3.15 -3.77
C LEU A 158 -9.14 2.00 -2.78
N ILE A 159 -9.35 2.32 -1.51
CA ILE A 159 -9.54 1.32 -0.45
C ILE A 159 -10.97 0.80 -0.53
N GLN A 160 -11.14 -0.47 -0.88
CA GLN A 160 -12.43 -1.15 -0.87
C GLN A 160 -12.75 -1.71 0.52
N LYS A 161 -11.72 -2.26 1.18
CA LYS A 161 -11.86 -2.75 2.55
C LYS A 161 -10.59 -2.44 3.33
N ARG A 162 -10.74 -1.92 4.54
CA ARG A 162 -9.65 -1.75 5.50
C ARG A 162 -10.02 -2.38 6.83
N GLN A 163 -9.13 -3.19 7.34
CA GLN A 163 -9.17 -3.69 8.70
C GLN A 163 -7.95 -3.17 9.47
N ILE A 164 -8.22 -2.54 10.62
CA ILE A 164 -7.16 -2.14 11.56
C ILE A 164 -7.06 -3.20 12.64
N ILE A 165 -5.87 -3.76 12.78
CA ILE A 165 -5.53 -4.80 13.75
C ILE A 165 -4.52 -4.19 14.72
N GLN A 166 -4.84 -4.28 16.00
CA GLN A 166 -3.99 -3.85 17.12
C GLN A 166 -3.41 -5.07 17.83
#